data_e86c4adbc13de338c46069b7cdc8e574
#
_entry.id   e86c4adbc13de338c46069b7cdc8e574
#
_cell.length_a   1.000
_cell.length_b   1.000
_cell.length_c   1.000
_cell.angle_alpha   90.00
_cell.angle_beta   90.00
_cell.angle_gamma   90.00
#
_symmetry.space_group_name_H-M   'P 1'
#
loop_
_entity.id
_entity.type
_entity.pdbx_description
1 polymer ?
#
loop_
_entity_poly.entity_id
_entity_poly.type
_entity_poly.pdbx_seq_one_letter_code
_entity_poly.pdbx_strand_id
1 'polypeptide(L)'
;AVKKSTDESQSFQRTKHFRMDSAGTYTVRILPLAPAEQPDGSYKLERKGYEYPVKTQVLKLDNPRPTGKKDKQFFVNICHSSYAGLSVDLIDTYLQVAENKYGSDEKLMKKIKGSGFDGGLKWNSQRAMYILDLDNREEGIHLLILSYSQYKDLEDRKLAIWKKLLEKNPKCLCPISSLEDAFPVEITRKEENKKTTYTFNIDTISGAEPLSEEEVSSLLETQRIPAAIYRYSRFHMEATIEFLKQYDAKMEMDVMSSKEITEAIEKIKMELHPDDKSHFSFDKKERNSGDNEEPSDNELDSLWNLWEKLNERGIGD
;
A
#
# COMPACT_ATOMS: atom_id res chain seq x y z
N ALA A 1 6.52 -41.62 -22.41
CA ALA A 1 6.70 -40.58 -21.43
C ALA A 1 6.10 -39.27 -21.99
N VAL A 2 4.86 -39.00 -21.67
CA VAL A 2 4.15 -37.78 -22.04
C VAL A 2 4.59 -36.74 -21.04
N LYS A 3 5.35 -35.71 -21.48
CA LYS A 3 5.55 -34.47 -20.73
C LYS A 3 4.17 -33.82 -20.60
N LYS A 4 3.58 -33.86 -19.41
CA LYS A 4 2.58 -32.91 -19.02
C LYS A 4 3.27 -31.53 -19.02
N SER A 5 2.94 -30.70 -19.97
CA SER A 5 3.15 -29.26 -19.83
C SER A 5 2.16 -28.80 -18.76
N THR A 6 2.63 -28.60 -17.59
CA THR A 6 1.93 -27.85 -16.56
C THR A 6 1.98 -26.39 -16.98
N ASP A 7 0.98 -25.97 -17.75
CA ASP A 7 0.52 -24.59 -17.73
C ASP A 7 -0.18 -24.38 -16.37
N GLU A 8 0.61 -24.33 -15.34
CA GLU A 8 0.21 -23.68 -14.12
C GLU A 8 0.40 -22.18 -14.35
N SER A 9 -0.57 -21.58 -15.01
CA SER A 9 -0.96 -20.22 -14.67
C SER A 9 -1.38 -20.29 -13.20
N GLN A 10 -0.41 -20.15 -12.30
CA GLN A 10 -0.69 -19.84 -10.92
C GLN A 10 -1.52 -18.57 -10.96
N SER A 11 -2.82 -18.71 -10.86
CA SER A 11 -3.71 -17.66 -10.44
C SER A 11 -3.23 -17.33 -9.01
N PHE A 12 -2.32 -16.36 -8.92
CA PHE A 12 -1.90 -15.82 -7.64
C PHE A 12 -3.17 -15.36 -6.94
N GLN A 13 -3.65 -16.15 -5.98
CA GLN A 13 -4.74 -15.72 -5.13
C GLN A 13 -4.24 -14.45 -4.44
N ARG A 14 -4.80 -13.33 -4.87
CA ARG A 14 -4.47 -12.02 -4.33
C ARG A 14 -4.84 -12.05 -2.86
N THR A 15 -3.88 -11.86 -1.97
CA THR A 15 -4.15 -11.83 -0.53
C THR A 15 -5.23 -10.79 -0.26
N LYS A 16 -6.32 -11.22 0.37
CA LYS A 16 -7.45 -10.33 0.70
C LYS A 16 -6.98 -9.20 1.60
N HIS A 17 -7.42 -7.99 1.29
CA HIS A 17 -7.22 -6.84 2.17
C HIS A 17 -8.22 -6.90 3.32
N PHE A 18 -7.71 -6.79 4.55
CA PHE A 18 -8.57 -6.64 5.71
C PHE A 18 -9.18 -5.24 5.73
N ARG A 19 -10.50 -5.18 5.79
CA ARG A 19 -11.25 -3.93 5.76
C ARG A 19 -12.09 -3.79 7.02
N MET A 20 -12.08 -2.60 7.57
CA MET A 20 -12.93 -2.21 8.69
C MET A 20 -14.01 -1.27 8.15
N ASP A 21 -15.03 -1.84 7.47
CA ASP A 21 -16.00 -1.08 6.69
C ASP A 21 -17.06 -0.38 7.56
N SER A 22 -17.30 -0.86 8.79
CA SER A 22 -18.28 -0.31 9.72
C SER A 22 -17.66 0.09 11.05
N ALA A 23 -18.34 0.92 11.82
CA ALA A 23 -17.98 1.16 13.21
C ALA A 23 -18.12 -0.13 14.03
N GLY A 24 -17.15 -0.43 14.86
CA GLY A 24 -17.07 -1.67 15.64
C GLY A 24 -15.68 -1.95 16.14
N THR A 25 -15.55 -3.06 16.83
CA THR A 25 -14.26 -3.61 17.27
C THR A 25 -13.96 -4.87 16.47
N TYR A 26 -12.76 -4.95 15.94
CA TYR A 26 -12.23 -6.05 15.15
C TYR A 26 -11.07 -6.65 15.92
N THR A 27 -11.09 -7.95 16.11
CA THR A 27 -10.03 -8.65 16.84
C THR A 27 -9.14 -9.39 15.88
N VAL A 28 -7.84 -9.06 15.88
CA VAL A 28 -6.89 -9.61 14.92
C VAL A 28 -5.66 -10.20 15.61
N ARG A 29 -5.09 -11.22 14.98
CA ARG A 29 -3.79 -11.79 15.31
C ARG A 29 -2.77 -11.28 14.28
N ILE A 30 -1.82 -10.48 14.72
CA ILE A 30 -0.74 -10.00 13.85
C ILE A 30 0.27 -11.12 13.65
N LEU A 31 0.72 -11.32 12.41
CA LEU A 31 1.66 -12.35 12.02
C LEU A 31 3.07 -11.78 11.85
N PRO A 32 4.12 -12.54 12.15
CA PRO A 32 5.48 -12.12 11.81
C PRO A 32 5.68 -12.10 10.30
N LEU A 33 6.69 -11.37 9.83
CA LEU A 33 7.11 -11.44 8.43
C LEU A 33 7.67 -12.83 8.13
N ALA A 34 7.14 -13.46 7.08
CA ALA A 34 7.61 -14.77 6.64
C ALA A 34 9.02 -14.66 6.02
N PRO A 35 9.90 -15.65 6.29
CA PRO A 35 11.17 -15.75 5.58
C PRO A 35 10.94 -16.15 4.12
N ALA A 36 11.90 -15.85 3.27
CA ALA A 36 11.88 -16.25 1.88
C ALA A 36 12.60 -17.55 1.67
N GLU A 37 11.99 -18.46 0.96
CA GLU A 37 12.65 -19.62 0.42
C GLU A 37 13.69 -19.18 -0.63
N GLN A 38 14.89 -19.74 -0.51
CA GLN A 38 15.99 -19.52 -1.43
C GLN A 38 16.04 -20.67 -2.45
N PRO A 39 16.72 -20.51 -3.59
CA PRO A 39 16.86 -21.57 -4.60
C PRO A 39 17.47 -22.88 -4.07
N ASP A 40 18.18 -22.83 -2.95
CA ASP A 40 18.76 -24.00 -2.28
C ASP A 40 17.83 -24.64 -1.25
N GLY A 41 16.58 -24.18 -1.16
CA GLY A 41 15.58 -24.65 -0.19
C GLY A 41 15.76 -24.09 1.23
N SER A 42 16.75 -23.21 1.44
CA SER A 42 16.91 -22.52 2.72
C SER A 42 15.93 -21.34 2.83
N TYR A 43 15.68 -20.88 4.06
CA TYR A 43 14.84 -19.70 4.30
C TYR A 43 15.68 -18.52 4.79
N LYS A 44 15.47 -17.36 4.20
CA LYS A 44 16.14 -16.12 4.58
C LYS A 44 15.14 -15.04 4.95
N LEU A 45 15.24 -14.49 6.15
CA LEU A 45 14.51 -13.31 6.57
C LEU A 45 15.09 -12.08 5.89
N GLU A 46 14.28 -11.41 5.08
CA GLU A 46 14.65 -10.11 4.49
C GLU A 46 14.58 -9.01 5.53
N ARG A 47 13.60 -9.08 6.41
CA ARG A 47 13.35 -8.09 7.45
C ARG A 47 12.81 -8.77 8.70
N LYS A 48 13.33 -8.37 9.86
CA LYS A 48 12.78 -8.79 11.16
C LYS A 48 11.54 -7.98 11.50
N GLY A 49 10.62 -8.61 12.23
CA GLY A 49 9.41 -7.96 12.73
C GLY A 49 8.14 -8.46 12.07
N TYR A 50 7.12 -7.63 12.07
CA TYR A 50 5.78 -7.97 11.59
C TYR A 50 5.24 -6.96 10.58
N GLU A 51 5.90 -5.83 10.40
CA GLU A 51 5.44 -4.74 9.54
C GLU A 51 6.39 -4.48 8.38
N TYR A 52 5.83 -4.03 7.29
CA TYR A 52 6.57 -3.60 6.12
C TYR A 52 6.22 -2.14 5.78
N PRO A 53 7.22 -1.23 5.68
CA PRO A 53 6.96 0.15 5.30
C PRO A 53 6.58 0.22 3.82
N VAL A 54 5.49 0.90 3.51
CA VAL A 54 5.03 1.15 2.15
C VAL A 54 4.85 2.63 1.92
N LYS A 55 5.23 3.07 0.73
CA LYS A 55 4.96 4.40 0.22
C LYS A 55 3.94 4.29 -0.90
N THR A 56 2.83 4.96 -0.74
CA THR A 56 1.73 4.95 -1.71
C THR A 56 1.32 6.36 -2.07
N GLN A 57 0.68 6.51 -3.21
CA GLN A 57 0.02 7.75 -3.60
C GLN A 57 -1.22 7.44 -4.43
N VAL A 58 -2.18 8.34 -4.40
CA VAL A 58 -3.35 8.32 -5.26
C VAL A 58 -3.19 9.44 -6.28
N LEU A 59 -3.02 9.07 -7.54
CA LEU A 59 -2.97 10.02 -8.63
C LEU A 59 -4.39 10.42 -8.99
N LYS A 60 -4.67 11.71 -8.95
CA LYS A 60 -5.94 12.28 -9.40
C LYS A 60 -5.74 12.88 -10.78
N LEU A 61 -6.28 12.22 -11.79
CA LEU A 61 -6.18 12.63 -13.20
C LEU A 61 -7.49 13.26 -13.65
N ASP A 62 -7.41 14.40 -14.26
CA ASP A 62 -8.56 15.04 -14.88
C ASP A 62 -8.76 14.47 -16.28
N ASN A 63 -9.97 13.99 -16.60
CA ASN A 63 -10.29 13.47 -17.92
C ASN A 63 -10.46 14.63 -18.91
N PRO A 64 -9.66 14.71 -19.96
CA PRO A 64 -9.76 15.80 -20.95
C PRO A 64 -11.04 15.74 -21.81
N ARG A 65 -11.72 14.57 -21.83
CA ARG A 65 -12.95 14.35 -22.62
C ARG A 65 -14.02 13.63 -21.81
N PRO A 66 -14.54 14.24 -20.75
CA PRO A 66 -15.54 13.57 -19.93
C PRO A 66 -16.86 13.41 -20.69
N THR A 67 -17.43 12.20 -20.66
CA THR A 67 -18.74 11.89 -21.25
C THR A 67 -19.90 12.16 -20.26
N GLY A 68 -19.58 12.33 -18.95
CA GLY A 68 -20.55 12.58 -17.90
C GLY A 68 -19.92 13.15 -16.63
N LYS A 69 -20.70 13.25 -15.56
CA LYS A 69 -20.20 13.76 -14.28
C LYS A 69 -19.26 12.76 -13.58
N LYS A 70 -19.49 11.45 -13.76
CA LYS A 70 -18.78 10.39 -13.07
C LYS A 70 -17.38 10.08 -13.65
N ASP A 71 -17.12 10.47 -14.88
CA ASP A 71 -15.86 10.22 -15.59
C ASP A 71 -14.98 11.46 -15.76
N LYS A 72 -15.27 12.52 -15.00
CA LYS A 72 -14.47 13.75 -15.01
C LYS A 72 -13.07 13.54 -14.45
N GLN A 73 -12.94 12.62 -13.52
CA GLN A 73 -11.70 12.36 -12.82
C GLN A 73 -11.48 10.86 -12.67
N PHE A 74 -10.21 10.46 -12.78
CA PHE A 74 -9.75 9.11 -12.51
C PHE A 74 -8.79 9.12 -11.33
N PHE A 75 -8.85 8.05 -10.53
CA PHE A 75 -7.96 7.84 -9.41
C PHE A 75 -7.17 6.58 -9.66
N VAL A 76 -5.84 6.70 -9.66
CA VAL A 76 -4.94 5.57 -9.82
C VAL A 76 -4.09 5.45 -8.57
N ASN A 77 -4.20 4.30 -7.89
CA ASN A 77 -3.34 3.99 -6.77
C ASN A 77 -1.99 3.54 -7.28
N ILE A 78 -0.94 4.19 -6.83
CA ILE A 78 0.43 3.79 -7.13
C ILE A 78 1.22 3.54 -5.85
N CYS A 79 2.21 2.67 -5.96
CA CYS A 79 3.27 2.51 -4.98
C CYS A 79 4.58 3.08 -5.51
N HIS A 80 5.51 3.30 -4.61
CA HIS A 80 6.87 3.65 -5.00
C HIS A 80 7.47 2.49 -5.84
N SER A 81 8.01 2.82 -6.99
CA SER A 81 8.49 1.86 -7.99
C SER A 81 9.54 0.87 -7.49
N SER A 82 10.31 1.24 -6.44
CA SER A 82 11.29 0.34 -5.83
C SER A 82 10.69 -0.95 -5.25
N TYR A 83 9.39 -0.96 -4.89
CA TYR A 83 8.71 -2.17 -4.43
C TYR A 83 8.45 -3.17 -5.56
N ALA A 84 8.44 -2.70 -6.79
CA ALA A 84 8.41 -3.54 -7.99
C ALA A 84 9.80 -3.89 -8.52
N GLY A 85 10.85 -3.55 -7.79
CA GLY A 85 12.24 -3.82 -8.18
C GLY A 85 12.83 -2.83 -9.17
N LEU A 86 12.11 -1.74 -9.50
CA LEU A 86 12.63 -0.72 -10.41
C LEU A 86 13.67 0.15 -9.73
N SER A 87 14.68 0.55 -10.48
CA SER A 87 15.82 1.33 -9.97
C SER A 87 15.55 2.83 -9.90
N VAL A 88 14.49 3.32 -10.57
CA VAL A 88 14.11 4.72 -10.64
C VAL A 88 12.64 4.89 -10.34
N ASP A 89 12.30 5.94 -9.59
CA ASP A 89 10.93 6.37 -9.37
C ASP A 89 10.66 7.71 -10.07
N LEU A 90 9.57 7.79 -10.82
CA LEU A 90 9.28 8.95 -11.66
C LEU A 90 8.86 10.18 -10.84
N ILE A 91 8.13 9.98 -9.72
CA ILE A 91 7.75 11.08 -8.83
C ILE A 91 8.97 11.63 -8.10
N ASP A 92 9.84 10.75 -7.60
CA ASP A 92 11.07 11.18 -6.92
C ASP A 92 12.00 11.93 -7.89
N THR A 93 12.13 11.43 -9.14
CA THR A 93 12.89 12.13 -10.20
C THR A 93 12.28 13.49 -10.51
N TYR A 94 10.96 13.56 -10.64
CA TYR A 94 10.24 14.82 -10.86
C TYR A 94 10.51 15.84 -9.74
N LEU A 95 10.42 15.41 -8.48
CA LEU A 95 10.70 16.26 -7.32
C LEU A 95 12.14 16.78 -7.31
N GLN A 96 13.10 15.94 -7.68
CA GLN A 96 14.51 16.34 -7.79
C GLN A 96 14.73 17.39 -8.89
N VAL A 97 14.16 17.19 -10.06
CA VAL A 97 14.26 18.14 -11.18
C VAL A 97 13.55 19.45 -10.85
N ALA A 98 12.36 19.38 -10.23
CA ALA A 98 11.63 20.56 -9.78
C ALA A 98 12.45 21.37 -8.76
N GLU A 99 13.13 20.71 -7.83
CA GLU A 99 14.02 21.38 -6.87
C GLU A 99 15.20 22.06 -7.54
N ASN A 100 15.81 21.42 -8.53
CA ASN A 100 16.93 22.00 -9.29
C ASN A 100 16.50 23.23 -10.11
N LYS A 101 15.29 23.21 -10.70
CA LYS A 101 14.79 24.31 -11.55
C LYS A 101 14.15 25.44 -10.74
N TYR A 102 13.42 25.12 -9.69
CA TYR A 102 12.52 26.03 -8.97
C TYR A 102 12.83 26.15 -7.46
N GLY A 103 13.96 25.61 -7.01
CA GLY A 103 14.32 25.55 -5.59
C GLY A 103 14.41 26.91 -4.89
N SER A 104 14.58 28.01 -5.62
CA SER A 104 14.55 29.37 -5.09
C SER A 104 13.14 29.87 -4.73
N ASP A 105 12.08 29.25 -5.28
CA ASP A 105 10.70 29.55 -4.90
C ASP A 105 10.25 28.64 -3.76
N GLU A 106 10.49 29.10 -2.53
CA GLU A 106 10.16 28.36 -1.32
C GLU A 106 8.65 28.04 -1.21
N LYS A 107 7.77 28.94 -1.69
CA LYS A 107 6.31 28.71 -1.62
C LYS A 107 5.90 27.60 -2.56
N LEU A 108 6.41 27.61 -3.78
CA LEU A 108 6.17 26.57 -4.77
C LEU A 108 6.70 25.23 -4.27
N MET A 109 7.93 25.19 -3.79
CA MET A 109 8.56 23.96 -3.28
C MET A 109 7.84 23.42 -2.06
N LYS A 110 7.38 24.26 -1.14
CA LYS A 110 6.56 23.82 0.00
C LYS A 110 5.25 23.16 -0.46
N LYS A 111 4.61 23.70 -1.50
CA LYS A 111 3.38 23.13 -2.07
C LYS A 111 3.66 21.79 -2.76
N ILE A 112 4.68 21.70 -3.61
CA ILE A 112 5.04 20.50 -4.35
C ILE A 112 5.45 19.36 -3.42
N LYS A 113 6.27 19.66 -2.41
CA LYS A 113 6.72 18.70 -1.39
C LYS A 113 5.67 18.44 -0.30
N GLY A 114 4.52 19.07 -0.37
CA GLY A 114 3.41 18.89 0.54
C GLY A 114 2.69 17.57 0.39
N SER A 115 1.71 17.33 1.26
CA SER A 115 0.85 16.14 1.22
C SER A 115 0.05 16.08 -0.09
N GLY A 116 -0.20 14.87 -0.59
CA GLY A 116 -1.11 14.65 -1.72
C GLY A 116 -2.52 15.18 -1.46
N PHE A 117 -2.96 15.23 -0.20
CA PHE A 117 -4.23 15.86 0.19
C PHE A 117 -4.26 17.36 -0.10
N ASP A 118 -3.12 18.02 0.03
CA ASP A 118 -2.96 19.45 -0.23
C ASP A 118 -2.52 19.70 -1.69
N GLY A 119 -2.58 18.67 -2.54
CA GLY A 119 -2.14 18.73 -3.93
C GLY A 119 -0.62 18.71 -4.11
N GLY A 120 0.11 18.19 -3.14
CA GLY A 120 1.55 17.95 -3.24
C GLY A 120 1.88 16.52 -3.71
N LEU A 121 3.18 16.25 -3.86
CA LEU A 121 3.70 14.97 -4.38
C LEU A 121 4.35 14.08 -3.32
N LYS A 122 4.24 14.44 -2.05
CA LYS A 122 4.81 13.64 -0.96
C LYS A 122 4.15 12.27 -0.87
N TRP A 123 4.95 11.23 -0.84
CA TRP A 123 4.49 9.88 -0.61
C TRP A 123 3.81 9.71 0.75
N ASN A 124 2.67 9.04 0.76
CA ASN A 124 2.02 8.62 1.99
C ASN A 124 2.76 7.43 2.58
N SER A 125 3.24 7.58 3.81
CA SER A 125 3.89 6.48 4.53
C SER A 125 2.84 5.65 5.24
N GLN A 126 2.81 4.36 4.95
CA GLN A 126 1.93 3.37 5.56
C GLN A 126 2.76 2.20 6.10
N ARG A 127 2.10 1.32 6.86
CA ARG A 127 2.65 0.05 7.30
C ARG A 127 1.70 -1.05 6.91
N ALA A 128 2.23 -2.04 6.23
CA ALA A 128 1.51 -3.23 5.84
C ALA A 128 1.94 -4.41 6.70
N MET A 129 1.01 -5.26 7.07
CA MET A 129 1.26 -6.44 7.88
C MET A 129 0.24 -7.52 7.57
N TYR A 130 0.62 -8.77 7.76
CA TYR A 130 -0.30 -9.88 7.69
C TYR A 130 -0.99 -10.09 9.04
N ILE A 131 -2.26 -10.43 8.97
CA ILE A 131 -3.10 -10.72 10.14
C ILE A 131 -4.01 -11.92 9.87
N LEU A 132 -4.49 -12.52 10.95
CA LEU A 132 -5.68 -13.35 10.94
C LEU A 132 -6.81 -12.55 11.60
N ASP A 133 -7.99 -12.57 10.97
CA ASP A 133 -9.22 -12.08 11.59
C ASP A 133 -9.69 -13.14 12.60
N LEU A 134 -9.67 -12.82 13.90
CA LEU A 134 -10.05 -13.80 14.92
C LEU A 134 -11.56 -14.00 15.03
N ASP A 135 -12.33 -13.09 14.48
CA ASP A 135 -13.79 -13.21 14.38
C ASP A 135 -14.20 -14.11 13.19
N ASN A 136 -13.30 -14.28 12.18
CA ASN A 136 -13.50 -15.12 10.98
C ASN A 136 -12.19 -15.82 10.60
N ARG A 137 -11.62 -16.58 11.53
CA ARG A 137 -10.28 -17.18 11.41
C ARG A 137 -10.12 -18.14 10.25
N GLU A 138 -11.22 -18.75 9.81
CA GLU A 138 -11.30 -19.67 8.65
C GLU A 138 -11.07 -18.96 7.31
N GLU A 139 -11.20 -17.63 7.26
CA GLU A 139 -10.89 -16.88 6.04
C GLU A 139 -9.40 -16.79 5.73
N GLY A 140 -8.55 -17.19 6.67
CA GLY A 140 -7.10 -17.25 6.52
C GLY A 140 -6.41 -15.88 6.65
N ILE A 141 -5.27 -15.77 5.97
CA ILE A 141 -4.38 -14.60 6.10
C ILE A 141 -4.90 -13.42 5.29
N HIS A 142 -4.98 -12.26 5.95
CA HIS A 142 -5.34 -10.99 5.34
C HIS A 142 -4.20 -9.98 5.42
N LEU A 143 -4.21 -9.01 4.50
CA LEU A 143 -3.29 -7.88 4.50
C LEU A 143 -3.94 -6.67 5.17
N LEU A 144 -3.40 -6.23 6.29
CA LEU A 144 -3.79 -5.00 6.97
C LEU A 144 -2.82 -3.88 6.60
N ILE A 145 -3.35 -2.74 6.19
CA ILE A 145 -2.57 -1.54 5.91
C ILE A 145 -2.99 -0.44 6.87
N LEU A 146 -2.05 0.06 7.65
CA LEU A 146 -2.24 1.14 8.60
C LEU A 146 -1.54 2.41 8.12
N SER A 147 -2.16 3.57 8.34
CA SER A 147 -1.46 4.85 8.24
C SER A 147 -0.32 4.90 9.27
N TYR A 148 0.66 5.77 9.06
CA TYR A 148 1.77 5.89 9.99
C TYR A 148 1.32 6.26 11.41
N SER A 149 0.31 7.10 11.57
CA SER A 149 -0.23 7.47 12.88
C SER A 149 -0.93 6.31 13.60
N GLN A 150 -1.70 5.51 12.87
CA GLN A 150 -2.33 4.30 13.40
C GLN A 150 -1.29 3.27 13.85
N TYR A 151 -0.31 3.01 12.98
CA TYR A 151 0.81 2.14 13.32
C TYR A 151 1.58 2.63 14.54
N LYS A 152 1.82 3.94 14.65
CA LYS A 152 2.54 4.50 15.79
C LYS A 152 1.77 4.30 17.11
N ASP A 153 0.45 4.46 17.14
CA ASP A 153 -0.35 4.18 18.33
C ASP A 153 -0.25 2.70 18.74
N LEU A 154 -0.36 1.77 17.79
CA LEU A 154 -0.15 0.34 18.03
C LEU A 154 1.26 0.05 18.56
N GLU A 155 2.29 0.64 17.96
CA GLU A 155 3.69 0.45 18.32
C GLU A 155 4.00 0.95 19.74
N ASP A 156 3.50 2.15 20.07
CA ASP A 156 3.69 2.73 21.40
C ASP A 156 3.05 1.83 22.50
N ARG A 157 1.86 1.27 22.23
CA ARG A 157 1.18 0.32 23.15
C ARG A 157 1.94 -0.99 23.26
N LYS A 158 2.36 -1.55 22.14
CA LYS A 158 3.18 -2.77 22.12
C LYS A 158 4.45 -2.60 22.96
N LEU A 159 5.17 -1.51 22.75
CA LEU A 159 6.42 -1.24 23.47
C LEU A 159 6.18 -1.09 24.98
N ALA A 160 5.09 -0.45 25.37
CA ALA A 160 4.73 -0.29 26.80
C ALA A 160 4.47 -1.65 27.48
N ILE A 161 3.77 -2.55 26.80
CA ILE A 161 3.50 -3.91 27.32
C ILE A 161 4.78 -4.74 27.28
N TRP A 162 5.51 -4.74 26.17
CA TRP A 162 6.71 -5.55 26.00
C TRP A 162 7.78 -5.21 27.05
N LYS A 163 7.95 -3.93 27.35
CA LYS A 163 8.86 -3.52 28.42
C LYS A 163 8.54 -4.19 29.77
N LYS A 164 7.25 -4.21 30.16
CA LYS A 164 6.80 -4.87 31.39
C LYS A 164 6.99 -6.39 31.38
N LEU A 165 6.80 -7.01 30.19
CA LEU A 165 7.01 -8.45 30.03
C LEU A 165 8.49 -8.82 30.13
N LEU A 166 9.38 -8.01 29.52
CA LEU A 166 10.83 -8.20 29.57
C LEU A 166 11.41 -8.05 31.01
N GLU A 167 10.79 -7.23 31.85
CA GLU A 167 11.15 -7.15 33.30
C GLU A 167 10.93 -8.49 34.01
N LYS A 168 9.89 -9.26 33.61
CA LYS A 168 9.56 -10.57 34.18
C LYS A 168 10.30 -11.71 33.46
N ASN A 169 10.41 -11.63 32.17
CA ASN A 169 11.06 -12.62 31.30
C ASN A 169 11.94 -11.92 30.26
N PRO A 170 13.27 -11.81 30.47
CA PRO A 170 14.19 -11.15 29.53
C PRO A 170 14.25 -11.78 28.12
N LYS A 171 13.72 -12.99 27.96
CA LYS A 171 13.65 -13.70 26.66
C LYS A 171 12.29 -13.59 25.99
N CYS A 172 11.38 -12.77 26.53
CA CYS A 172 10.05 -12.57 25.98
C CYS A 172 10.14 -12.08 24.54
N LEU A 173 9.48 -12.79 23.64
CA LEU A 173 9.36 -12.42 22.22
C LEU A 173 8.39 -11.25 22.05
N CYS A 174 8.20 -10.80 20.82
CA CYS A 174 7.27 -9.71 20.51
C CYS A 174 5.84 -10.08 20.93
N PRO A 175 5.20 -9.32 21.82
CA PRO A 175 3.93 -9.72 22.43
C PRO A 175 2.73 -9.71 21.48
N ILE A 176 2.84 -9.20 20.27
CA ILE A 176 1.73 -9.14 19.30
C ILE A 176 1.97 -9.91 18.02
N SER A 177 3.19 -10.44 17.79
CA SER A 177 3.53 -11.11 16.53
C SER A 177 4.44 -12.34 16.70
N SER A 178 4.68 -12.81 17.92
CA SER A 178 5.37 -14.08 18.16
C SER A 178 4.57 -15.25 17.57
N LEU A 179 5.23 -16.28 17.07
CA LEU A 179 4.57 -17.51 16.64
C LEU A 179 3.94 -18.29 17.79
N GLU A 180 4.58 -18.24 18.96
CA GLU A 180 4.26 -19.10 20.10
C GLU A 180 3.28 -18.42 21.08
N ASP A 181 3.48 -17.13 21.36
CA ASP A 181 2.81 -16.45 22.47
C ASP A 181 2.53 -14.97 22.18
N ALA A 182 1.63 -14.66 21.27
CA ALA A 182 1.24 -13.28 21.06
C ALA A 182 -0.23 -13.03 21.39
N PHE A 183 -0.47 -11.86 21.95
CA PHE A 183 -1.79 -11.40 22.34
C PHE A 183 -2.59 -10.91 21.14
N PRO A 184 -3.92 -11.11 21.14
CA PRO A 184 -4.81 -10.47 20.20
C PRO A 184 -4.69 -8.94 20.23
N VAL A 185 -4.93 -8.32 19.09
CA VAL A 185 -5.02 -6.86 18.96
C VAL A 185 -6.45 -6.50 18.57
N GLU A 186 -7.08 -5.69 19.41
CA GLU A 186 -8.40 -5.13 19.14
C GLU A 186 -8.24 -3.77 18.44
N ILE A 187 -8.89 -3.61 17.31
CA ILE A 187 -8.93 -2.36 16.53
C ILE A 187 -10.36 -1.84 16.58
N THR A 188 -10.59 -0.77 17.32
CA THR A 188 -11.92 -0.15 17.40
C THR A 188 -12.00 1.02 16.44
N ARG A 189 -12.90 0.90 15.45
CA ARG A 189 -13.27 1.96 14.52
C ARG A 189 -14.52 2.67 15.02
N LYS A 190 -14.42 3.99 15.17
CA LYS A 190 -15.55 4.85 15.55
C LYS A 190 -15.80 5.89 14.48
N GLU A 191 -17.07 6.17 14.26
CA GLU A 191 -17.53 7.25 13.40
C GLU A 191 -18.33 8.26 14.22
N GLU A 192 -17.76 9.44 14.42
CA GLU A 192 -18.39 10.53 15.13
C GLU A 192 -18.28 11.81 14.31
N ASN A 193 -19.39 12.52 14.11
CA ASN A 193 -19.43 13.81 13.40
C ASN A 193 -18.72 13.75 12.02
N LYS A 194 -18.98 12.68 11.24
CA LYS A 194 -18.34 12.41 9.95
C LYS A 194 -16.82 12.18 10.04
N LYS A 195 -16.28 12.01 11.22
CA LYS A 195 -14.86 11.70 11.44
C LYS A 195 -14.68 10.24 11.85
N THR A 196 -13.86 9.51 11.11
CA THR A 196 -13.45 8.16 11.48
C THR A 196 -12.19 8.20 12.32
N THR A 197 -12.24 7.54 13.47
CA THR A 197 -11.09 7.38 14.38
C THR A 197 -10.85 5.91 14.64
N TYR A 198 -9.59 5.57 14.90
CA TYR A 198 -9.18 4.22 15.23
C TYR A 198 -8.43 4.24 16.55
N THR A 199 -8.72 3.26 17.40
CA THR A 199 -7.98 3.02 18.64
C THR A 199 -7.55 1.57 18.70
N PHE A 200 -6.38 1.32 19.24
CA PHE A 200 -5.80 -0.01 19.35
C PHE A 200 -5.75 -0.42 20.82
N ASN A 201 -6.03 -1.69 21.09
CA ASN A 201 -5.84 -2.30 22.39
C ASN A 201 -5.13 -3.65 22.19
N ILE A 202 -4.26 -4.02 23.11
CA ILE A 202 -3.63 -5.35 23.14
C ILE A 202 -4.29 -6.10 24.27
N ASP A 203 -5.05 -7.14 23.91
CA ASP A 203 -5.82 -7.91 24.89
C ASP A 203 -4.92 -8.90 25.63
N THR A 204 -4.41 -8.46 26.76
CA THR A 204 -3.60 -9.30 27.65
C THR A 204 -4.44 -10.18 28.60
N ILE A 205 -5.77 -10.04 28.56
CA ILE A 205 -6.70 -10.75 29.46
C ILE A 205 -7.07 -12.10 28.87
N SER A 206 -7.40 -12.14 27.57
CA SER A 206 -7.75 -13.40 26.89
C SER A 206 -6.56 -14.36 26.79
N GLY A 207 -5.36 -13.88 27.01
CA GLY A 207 -4.15 -14.68 26.95
C GLY A 207 -3.47 -14.64 25.60
N ALA A 208 -2.23 -15.12 25.59
CA ALA A 208 -1.45 -15.28 24.36
C ALA A 208 -1.71 -16.68 23.78
N GLU A 209 -1.80 -16.77 22.46
CA GLU A 209 -2.04 -18.04 21.76
C GLU A 209 -0.93 -18.30 20.74
N PRO A 210 -0.51 -19.57 20.57
CA PRO A 210 0.36 -19.96 19.46
C PRO A 210 -0.42 -19.99 18.15
N LEU A 211 0.31 -19.85 17.02
CA LEU A 211 -0.24 -20.19 15.71
C LEU A 211 -0.28 -21.71 15.54
N SER A 212 -1.29 -22.21 14.83
CA SER A 212 -1.34 -23.63 14.46
C SER A 212 -0.30 -23.96 13.38
N GLU A 213 0.02 -25.22 13.20
CA GLU A 213 0.94 -25.66 12.14
C GLU A 213 0.41 -25.32 10.74
N GLU A 214 -0.91 -25.36 10.55
CA GLU A 214 -1.56 -24.98 9.30
C GLU A 214 -1.46 -23.48 9.03
N GLU A 215 -1.60 -22.63 10.05
CA GLU A 215 -1.44 -21.19 9.92
C GLU A 215 0.02 -20.80 9.63
N VAL A 216 0.97 -21.49 10.24
CA VAL A 216 2.40 -21.31 9.95
C VAL A 216 2.71 -21.73 8.53
N SER A 217 2.18 -22.87 8.06
CA SER A 217 2.35 -23.33 6.69
C SER A 217 1.76 -22.32 5.70
N SER A 218 0.53 -21.86 5.95
CA SER A 218 -0.12 -20.83 5.13
C SER A 218 0.67 -19.52 5.09
N LEU A 219 1.29 -19.13 6.20
CA LEU A 219 2.13 -17.92 6.25
C LEU A 219 3.39 -18.07 5.37
N LEU A 220 4.01 -19.25 5.35
CA LEU A 220 5.18 -19.53 4.50
C LEU A 220 4.84 -19.51 3.01
N GLU A 221 3.63 -19.96 2.65
CA GLU A 221 3.13 -19.96 1.26
C GLU A 221 2.61 -18.59 0.82
N THR A 222 2.32 -17.69 1.76
CA THR A 222 1.76 -16.37 1.45
C THR A 222 2.79 -15.50 0.74
N GLN A 223 2.36 -14.82 -0.32
CA GLN A 223 3.18 -13.90 -1.09
C GLN A 223 3.77 -12.81 -0.18
N ARG A 224 5.02 -12.42 -0.39
CA ARG A 224 5.65 -11.38 0.41
C ARG A 224 4.95 -10.04 0.25
N ILE A 225 4.89 -9.27 1.32
CA ILE A 225 4.15 -8.01 1.37
C ILE A 225 4.45 -7.06 0.20
N PRO A 226 5.70 -6.78 -0.22
CA PRO A 226 5.93 -5.90 -1.36
C PRO A 226 5.24 -6.38 -2.63
N ALA A 227 5.35 -7.66 -2.94
CA ALA A 227 4.73 -8.27 -4.12
C ALA A 227 3.21 -8.43 -3.99
N ALA A 228 2.69 -8.60 -2.76
CA ALA A 228 1.26 -8.73 -2.50
C ALA A 228 0.50 -7.40 -2.66
N ILE A 229 1.18 -6.27 -2.39
CA ILE A 229 0.52 -4.96 -2.40
C ILE A 229 0.46 -4.38 -3.80
N TYR A 230 1.56 -4.46 -4.56
CA TYR A 230 1.66 -3.64 -5.76
C TYR A 230 2.39 -4.33 -6.91
N ARG A 231 1.72 -4.34 -8.05
CA ARG A 231 2.36 -4.48 -9.35
C ARG A 231 2.55 -3.09 -9.93
N TYR A 232 3.78 -2.64 -10.07
CA TYR A 232 4.06 -1.49 -10.90
C TYR A 232 4.13 -1.99 -12.35
N SER A 233 3.19 -1.55 -13.17
CA SER A 233 3.05 -1.97 -14.56
C SER A 233 3.20 -0.77 -15.50
N ARG A 234 3.22 -1.03 -16.77
CA ARG A 234 3.17 0.01 -17.79
C ARG A 234 1.99 0.96 -17.60
N PHE A 235 0.82 0.42 -17.21
CA PHE A 235 -0.36 1.22 -16.87
C PHE A 235 -0.04 2.27 -15.78
N HIS A 236 0.63 1.89 -14.71
CA HIS A 236 0.97 2.81 -13.61
C HIS A 236 1.99 3.86 -14.04
N MET A 237 2.97 3.46 -14.85
CA MET A 237 3.95 4.39 -15.43
C MET A 237 3.26 5.45 -16.31
N GLU A 238 2.39 5.01 -17.24
CA GLU A 238 1.69 5.90 -18.15
C GLU A 238 0.72 6.83 -17.41
N ALA A 239 -0.01 6.31 -16.40
CA ALA A 239 -0.85 7.13 -15.54
C ALA A 239 -0.04 8.18 -14.78
N THR A 240 1.15 7.82 -14.27
CA THR A 240 2.04 8.76 -13.59
C THR A 240 2.55 9.84 -14.52
N ILE A 241 2.94 9.48 -15.75
CA ILE A 241 3.36 10.44 -16.78
C ILE A 241 2.23 11.45 -17.07
N GLU A 242 1.01 10.96 -17.28
CA GLU A 242 -0.13 11.82 -17.57
C GLU A 242 -0.45 12.74 -16.38
N PHE A 243 -0.45 12.19 -15.16
CA PHE A 243 -0.64 12.96 -13.93
C PHE A 243 0.39 14.08 -13.80
N LEU A 244 1.68 13.81 -14.02
CA LEU A 244 2.73 14.79 -13.87
C LEU A 244 2.68 15.87 -14.97
N LYS A 245 2.22 15.53 -16.18
CA LYS A 245 1.94 16.54 -17.24
C LYS A 245 0.81 17.48 -16.81
N GLN A 246 -0.28 16.94 -16.29
CA GLN A 246 -1.38 17.76 -15.77
C GLN A 246 -0.93 18.60 -14.57
N TYR A 247 -0.05 18.05 -13.76
CA TYR A 247 0.54 18.74 -12.61
C TYR A 247 1.41 19.92 -13.05
N ASP A 248 2.29 19.75 -14.04
CA ASP A 248 3.09 20.83 -14.64
C ASP A 248 2.19 21.96 -15.16
N ALA A 249 1.18 21.62 -15.92
CA ALA A 249 0.24 22.60 -16.47
C ALA A 249 -0.49 23.38 -15.35
N LYS A 250 -0.93 22.69 -14.30
CA LYS A 250 -1.63 23.29 -13.17
C LYS A 250 -0.72 24.21 -12.32
N MET A 251 0.55 23.85 -12.23
CA MET A 251 1.54 24.57 -11.40
C MET A 251 2.35 25.58 -12.23
N GLU A 252 2.05 25.73 -13.53
CA GLU A 252 2.77 26.59 -14.47
C GLU A 252 4.28 26.29 -14.52
N MET A 253 4.62 25.00 -14.49
CA MET A 253 5.98 24.49 -14.52
C MET A 253 6.30 23.75 -15.84
N ASP A 254 7.57 23.48 -16.03
CA ASP A 254 8.10 22.74 -17.17
C ASP A 254 9.15 21.71 -16.71
N VAL A 255 8.74 20.82 -15.83
CA VAL A 255 9.61 19.75 -15.32
C VAL A 255 9.60 18.55 -16.26
N MET A 256 8.43 18.21 -16.81
CA MET A 256 8.24 17.03 -17.66
C MET A 256 9.01 17.08 -18.99
N SER A 257 9.39 18.25 -19.46
CA SER A 257 10.23 18.44 -20.69
C SER A 257 11.72 18.14 -20.46
N SER A 258 12.13 17.91 -19.20
CA SER A 258 13.54 17.76 -18.83
C SER A 258 14.12 16.44 -19.34
N LYS A 259 15.41 16.47 -19.64
CA LYS A 259 16.17 15.31 -20.11
C LYS A 259 16.15 14.18 -19.06
N GLU A 260 16.31 14.52 -17.80
CA GLU A 260 16.31 13.58 -16.66
C GLU A 260 14.98 12.81 -16.57
N ILE A 261 13.85 13.48 -16.83
CA ILE A 261 12.54 12.83 -16.86
C ILE A 261 12.45 11.86 -18.05
N THR A 262 12.91 12.26 -19.23
CA THR A 262 12.93 11.41 -20.42
C THR A 262 13.79 10.16 -20.16
N GLU A 263 14.98 10.33 -19.61
CA GLU A 263 15.89 9.23 -19.26
C GLU A 263 15.28 8.30 -18.21
N ALA A 264 14.59 8.84 -17.18
CA ALA A 264 13.89 8.06 -16.18
C ALA A 264 12.76 7.21 -16.79
N ILE A 265 11.95 7.79 -17.67
CA ILE A 265 10.88 7.07 -18.36
C ILE A 265 11.44 5.92 -19.20
N GLU A 266 12.49 6.17 -20.00
CA GLU A 266 13.10 5.12 -20.81
C GLU A 266 13.73 4.01 -19.94
N LYS A 267 14.33 4.36 -18.82
CA LYS A 267 14.88 3.39 -17.90
C LYS A 267 13.78 2.52 -17.27
N ILE A 268 12.69 3.12 -16.82
CA ILE A 268 11.53 2.37 -16.31
C ILE A 268 10.96 1.43 -17.37
N LYS A 269 10.81 1.88 -18.61
CA LYS A 269 10.34 1.05 -19.73
C LYS A 269 11.24 -0.17 -19.97
N MET A 270 12.55 -0.01 -19.84
CA MET A 270 13.50 -1.12 -20.02
C MET A 270 13.46 -2.12 -18.86
N GLU A 271 13.13 -1.66 -17.65
CA GLU A 271 13.07 -2.48 -16.46
C GLU A 271 11.70 -3.17 -16.29
N LEU A 272 10.65 -2.66 -16.91
CA LEU A 272 9.34 -3.31 -16.92
C LEU A 272 9.36 -4.61 -17.70
N HIS A 273 8.50 -5.56 -17.28
CA HIS A 273 8.43 -6.85 -17.95
C HIS A 273 8.08 -6.70 -19.44
N PRO A 274 8.80 -7.35 -20.37
CA PRO A 274 8.58 -7.19 -21.82
C PRO A 274 7.15 -7.57 -22.27
N ASP A 275 6.52 -8.49 -21.56
CA ASP A 275 5.15 -8.96 -21.86
C ASP A 275 4.06 -8.09 -21.23
N ASP A 276 4.43 -7.04 -20.50
CA ASP A 276 3.46 -6.12 -19.93
C ASP A 276 2.82 -5.26 -21.02
N LYS A 277 1.61 -5.67 -21.41
CA LYS A 277 0.77 -4.98 -22.40
C LYS A 277 -0.24 -4.03 -21.75
N SER A 278 -0.15 -3.84 -20.45
CA SER A 278 -1.04 -2.94 -19.74
C SER A 278 -0.90 -1.51 -20.28
N HIS A 279 -2.02 -0.81 -20.44
CA HIS A 279 -2.06 0.53 -21.01
C HIS A 279 -3.02 1.43 -20.25
N PHE A 280 -2.59 2.66 -19.97
CA PHE A 280 -3.46 3.67 -19.39
C PHE A 280 -4.22 4.42 -20.47
N SER A 281 -5.55 4.46 -20.37
CA SER A 281 -6.42 5.29 -21.21
C SER A 281 -7.57 5.85 -20.39
N PHE A 282 -8.05 7.03 -20.74
CA PHE A 282 -9.30 7.59 -20.22
C PHE A 282 -10.54 6.88 -20.79
N ASP A 283 -10.39 6.14 -21.90
CA ASP A 283 -11.48 5.36 -22.49
C ASP A 283 -11.57 3.96 -21.85
N LYS A 284 -12.74 3.64 -21.25
CA LYS A 284 -12.98 2.32 -20.64
C LYS A 284 -12.83 1.16 -21.62
N LYS A 285 -13.13 1.35 -22.92
CA LYS A 285 -13.02 0.29 -23.92
C LYS A 285 -11.57 -0.08 -24.23
N GLU A 286 -10.67 0.88 -24.17
CA GLU A 286 -9.24 0.63 -24.43
C GLU A 286 -8.55 -0.03 -23.23
N ARG A 287 -9.04 0.21 -22.00
CA ARG A 287 -8.48 -0.39 -20.78
C ARG A 287 -8.72 -1.90 -20.67
N ASN A 288 -9.83 -2.40 -21.20
CA ASN A 288 -10.23 -3.81 -21.10
C ASN A 288 -9.55 -4.74 -22.12
N SER A 289 -8.58 -4.28 -22.90
CA SER A 289 -7.88 -5.09 -23.90
C SER A 289 -6.64 -5.83 -23.37
N GLY A 290 -6.35 -5.76 -22.09
CA GLY A 290 -5.30 -6.53 -21.41
C GLY A 290 -5.86 -7.12 -20.12
N ASP A 291 -5.42 -8.32 -19.74
CA ASP A 291 -5.76 -9.05 -18.49
C ASP A 291 -5.40 -8.26 -17.21
N ASN A 292 -5.92 -7.06 -17.09
CA ASN A 292 -5.78 -6.22 -15.91
C ASN A 292 -7.08 -6.31 -15.13
N GLU A 293 -7.06 -7.10 -14.06
CA GLU A 293 -8.00 -6.93 -12.96
C GLU A 293 -7.74 -5.53 -12.36
N GLU A 294 -8.47 -4.53 -12.87
CA GLU A 294 -8.65 -3.27 -12.15
C GLU A 294 -9.23 -3.59 -10.77
N PRO A 295 -8.86 -2.83 -9.72
CA PRO A 295 -9.61 -2.88 -8.49
C PRO A 295 -11.10 -2.69 -8.86
N SER A 296 -11.96 -3.58 -8.37
CA SER A 296 -13.38 -3.59 -8.70
C SER A 296 -13.98 -2.18 -8.51
N ASP A 297 -15.00 -1.82 -9.29
CA ASP A 297 -15.70 -0.52 -9.16
C ASP A 297 -16.09 -0.24 -7.69
N ASN A 298 -16.34 -1.28 -6.89
CA ASN A 298 -16.56 -1.20 -5.44
C ASN A 298 -15.30 -0.77 -4.64
N GLU A 299 -14.10 -1.10 -5.11
CA GLU A 299 -12.85 -0.66 -4.47
C GLU A 299 -12.56 0.80 -4.77
N LEU A 300 -12.86 1.24 -5.99
CA LEU A 300 -12.76 2.63 -6.39
C LEU A 300 -13.84 3.47 -5.69
N ASP A 301 -15.08 2.96 -5.57
CA ASP A 301 -16.16 3.62 -4.83
C ASP A 301 -15.88 3.74 -3.32
N SER A 302 -15.21 2.76 -2.72
CA SER A 302 -14.82 2.83 -1.30
C SER A 302 -13.69 3.83 -1.06
N LEU A 303 -12.73 3.92 -1.96
CA LEU A 303 -11.66 4.93 -1.95
C LEU A 303 -12.22 6.33 -2.25
N TRP A 304 -13.18 6.42 -3.19
CA TRP A 304 -13.93 7.64 -3.48
C TRP A 304 -14.70 8.12 -2.26
N ASN A 305 -15.50 7.26 -1.63
CA ASN A 305 -16.25 7.60 -0.43
C ASN A 305 -15.36 8.01 0.75
N LEU A 306 -14.18 7.40 0.87
CA LEU A 306 -13.17 7.78 1.86
C LEU A 306 -12.57 9.16 1.52
N TRP A 307 -12.29 9.41 0.24
CA TRP A 307 -11.71 10.67 -0.23
C TRP A 307 -12.74 11.83 -0.19
N GLU A 308 -13.98 11.59 -0.62
CA GLU A 308 -15.08 12.56 -0.54
C GLU A 308 -15.38 12.92 0.92
N LYS A 309 -15.42 11.93 1.80
CA LYS A 309 -15.55 12.11 3.26
C LYS A 309 -14.35 12.85 3.88
N LEU A 310 -13.17 12.75 3.32
CA LEU A 310 -11.99 13.49 3.77
C LEU A 310 -11.97 14.93 3.23
N ASN A 311 -12.43 15.16 2.01
CA ASN A 311 -12.54 16.50 1.41
C ASN A 311 -13.69 17.35 1.97
N GLU A 312 -14.82 16.72 2.30
CA GLU A 312 -15.91 17.44 3.01
C GLU A 312 -15.51 17.85 4.44
N ARG A 313 -14.40 17.30 4.95
CA ARG A 313 -13.79 17.64 6.24
C ARG A 313 -12.65 18.65 6.14
N GLY A 314 -12.30 19.01 4.94
CA GLY A 314 -11.41 20.10 4.67
C GLY A 314 -12.07 21.38 5.04
N ILE A 315 -11.64 21.89 6.15
CA ILE A 315 -11.10 23.19 6.31
C ILE A 315 -12.09 24.20 6.80
N GLY A 316 -12.04 24.36 8.02
CA GLY A 316 -12.21 25.64 8.68
C GLY A 316 -10.94 25.84 9.46
N ASP A 317 -10.19 26.88 9.07
CA ASP A 317 -9.12 27.59 9.78
C ASP A 317 -7.90 26.82 10.29
#